data_a48e148663724a70e87fe3328052cadc
#
_entry.id   a48e148663724a70e87fe3328052cadc
#
_cell.length_a   1.000
_cell.length_b   1.000
_cell.length_c   1.000
_cell.angle_alpha   90.00
_cell.angle_beta   90.00
_cell.angle_gamma   90.00
#
_symmetry.space_group_name_H-M   'P 1'
#
loop_
_entity.id
_entity.type
_entity.pdbx_description
1 polymer ?
#
loop_
_entity_poly.entity_id
_entity_poly.type
_entity_poly.pdbx_seq_one_letter_code
_entity_poly.pdbx_strand_id
1 'polypeptide(L)'
;LTAVTGSLQAQAQNKVVAPMKDVNQVIDNTLDSLNKARTARPIAGSSRKGDNPVLFLVGNSTMRTGTLGNGNNGQWGWGFYAGDYFDPDKITVENHALGGTSSRTFYNRLWPDVIKGVRPGDWVIIELGHNDNGPYDSGRARASIPGVGTDSLNVTIKETGVKETVYTYGEYMRRFIRDVKAKGGHPILFSLTPRYAYEDKDSTIIKRVNKTFGLWAKQIAEEQNVPFIDLNDISARKFEKFGKNKVKYMFYICLLYTSPSPR
;
A
#
# COMPACT_ATOMS: atom_id res chain seq x y z
N LEU A 1 -28.27 10.85 18.25
CA LEU A 1 -27.04 10.25 18.86
C LEU A 1 -27.01 8.72 18.72
N THR A 2 -28.13 8.03 18.64
CA THR A 2 -28.25 6.56 18.53
C THR A 2 -27.95 6.00 17.12
N ALA A 3 -28.18 6.77 16.07
CA ALA A 3 -27.96 6.30 14.69
C ALA A 3 -26.46 6.25 14.29
N VAL A 4 -25.62 7.10 14.88
CA VAL A 4 -24.18 7.16 14.59
C VAL A 4 -23.42 6.01 15.27
N THR A 5 -23.86 5.61 16.46
CA THR A 5 -23.26 4.48 17.18
C THR A 5 -23.56 3.13 16.51
N GLY A 6 -24.77 2.97 15.94
CA GLY A 6 -25.14 1.76 15.22
C GLY A 6 -24.35 1.54 13.93
N SER A 7 -24.04 2.59 13.20
CA SER A 7 -23.24 2.50 11.97
C SER A 7 -21.75 2.21 12.23
N LEU A 8 -21.19 2.77 13.30
CA LEU A 8 -19.81 2.49 13.71
C LEU A 8 -19.63 1.07 14.23
N GLN A 9 -20.59 0.57 15.01
CA GLN A 9 -20.58 -0.82 15.47
C GLN A 9 -20.76 -1.82 14.34
N ALA A 10 -21.65 -1.53 13.39
CA ALA A 10 -21.81 -2.38 12.21
C ALA A 10 -20.57 -2.40 11.31
N GLN A 11 -19.88 -1.27 11.15
CA GLN A 11 -18.60 -1.22 10.44
C GLN A 11 -17.48 -1.96 11.18
N ALA A 12 -17.41 -1.82 12.49
CA ALA A 12 -16.45 -2.54 13.32
C ALA A 12 -16.69 -4.06 13.29
N GLN A 13 -17.92 -4.49 13.35
CA GLN A 13 -18.29 -5.92 13.24
C GLN A 13 -17.97 -6.50 11.87
N ASN A 14 -18.14 -5.73 10.79
CA ASN A 14 -17.72 -6.15 9.45
C ASN A 14 -16.20 -6.17 9.25
N LYS A 15 -15.45 -5.53 10.13
CA LYS A 15 -13.99 -5.54 10.15
C LYS A 15 -13.39 -6.69 10.95
N VAL A 16 -14.16 -7.27 11.86
CA VAL A 16 -13.77 -8.48 12.57
C VAL A 16 -13.93 -9.66 11.62
N VAL A 17 -12.85 -10.02 11.03
CA VAL A 17 -12.76 -11.16 10.12
C VAL A 17 -13.05 -12.43 10.90
N ALA A 18 -13.84 -13.31 10.35
CA ALA A 18 -13.94 -14.66 10.87
C ALA A 18 -12.53 -15.25 10.98
N PRO A 19 -12.17 -15.85 12.11
CA PRO A 19 -10.85 -16.43 12.29
C PRO A 19 -10.61 -17.45 11.17
N MET A 20 -9.45 -17.34 10.53
CA MET A 20 -9.05 -18.33 9.54
C MET A 20 -8.88 -19.67 10.23
N LYS A 21 -9.70 -20.63 9.83
CA LYS A 21 -9.66 -22.00 10.39
C LYS A 21 -8.45 -22.77 9.86
N ASP A 22 -8.04 -22.50 8.64
CA ASP A 22 -6.90 -23.13 8.00
C ASP A 22 -6.26 -22.18 7.00
N VAL A 23 -4.96 -21.93 7.16
CA VAL A 23 -4.17 -21.07 6.28
C VAL A 23 -3.99 -21.66 4.88
N ASN A 24 -4.16 -22.95 4.73
CA ASN A 24 -4.06 -23.67 3.46
C ASN A 24 -5.42 -23.85 2.78
N GLN A 25 -6.50 -23.46 3.43
CA GLN A 25 -7.82 -23.57 2.86
C GLN A 25 -7.93 -22.71 1.61
N VAL A 26 -8.21 -23.34 0.49
CA VAL A 26 -8.60 -22.62 -0.73
C VAL A 26 -9.91 -21.92 -0.43
N ILE A 27 -9.86 -20.60 -0.35
CA ILE A 27 -11.04 -19.81 -0.10
C ILE A 27 -11.89 -19.82 -1.36
N ASP A 28 -13.10 -20.32 -1.24
CA ASP A 28 -14.06 -20.35 -2.32
C ASP A 28 -14.39 -18.92 -2.78
N ASN A 29 -14.04 -18.63 -4.01
CA ASN A 29 -14.29 -17.34 -4.63
C ASN A 29 -15.70 -17.19 -5.20
N THR A 30 -16.52 -18.23 -5.10
CA THR A 30 -17.89 -18.22 -5.67
C THR A 30 -18.91 -17.40 -4.86
N LEU A 31 -18.64 -17.17 -3.56
CA LEU A 31 -19.43 -16.27 -2.72
C LEU A 31 -19.09 -14.78 -2.94
N ASP A 32 -18.64 -14.43 -4.10
CA ASP A 32 -17.72 -13.31 -4.27
C ASP A 32 -18.37 -11.99 -4.68
N SER A 33 -19.67 -11.89 -4.88
CA SER A 33 -20.30 -10.59 -5.18
C SER A 33 -20.17 -9.59 -4.01
N LEU A 34 -20.36 -10.07 -2.79
CA LEU A 34 -20.17 -9.26 -1.59
C LEU A 34 -18.69 -8.98 -1.30
N ASN A 35 -17.83 -9.96 -1.54
CA ASN A 35 -16.39 -9.81 -1.36
C ASN A 35 -15.78 -8.92 -2.44
N LYS A 36 -16.22 -9.04 -3.68
CA LYS A 36 -15.83 -8.14 -4.78
C LYS A 36 -16.21 -6.69 -4.50
N ALA A 37 -17.42 -6.46 -4.01
CA ALA A 37 -17.86 -5.12 -3.63
C ALA A 37 -17.01 -4.53 -2.49
N ARG A 38 -16.57 -5.36 -1.54
CA ARG A 38 -15.72 -4.92 -0.42
C ARG A 38 -14.27 -4.71 -0.79
N THR A 39 -13.76 -5.43 -1.80
CA THR A 39 -12.38 -5.30 -2.28
C THR A 39 -12.24 -4.45 -3.51
N ALA A 40 -13.33 -4.09 -4.15
CA ALA A 40 -13.30 -3.17 -5.26
C ALA A 40 -12.60 -1.88 -4.81
N ARG A 41 -11.58 -1.50 -5.53
CA ARG A 41 -10.98 -0.18 -5.32
C ARG A 41 -12.05 0.85 -5.64
N PRO A 42 -12.16 1.93 -4.85
CA PRO A 42 -13.15 2.96 -5.12
C PRO A 42 -12.85 3.61 -6.49
N ILE A 43 -13.87 4.15 -7.12
CA ILE A 43 -13.68 5.10 -8.22
C ILE A 43 -13.09 6.35 -7.59
N ALA A 44 -11.96 6.81 -8.12
CA ALA A 44 -11.21 7.91 -7.52
C ALA A 44 -12.06 9.18 -7.39
N GLY A 45 -12.13 9.71 -6.17
CA GLY A 45 -12.92 10.89 -5.80
C GLY A 45 -14.40 10.62 -5.54
N SER A 46 -14.86 9.36 -5.63
CA SER A 46 -16.28 9.02 -5.46
C SER A 46 -16.78 9.12 -4.01
N SER A 47 -15.87 9.06 -3.04
CA SER A 47 -16.20 9.20 -1.62
C SER A 47 -16.39 10.65 -1.17
N ARG A 48 -16.07 11.60 -2.02
CA ARG A 48 -16.09 13.03 -1.69
C ARG A 48 -17.46 13.49 -1.23
N LYS A 49 -17.49 14.21 -0.13
CA LYS A 49 -18.70 14.85 0.39
C LYS A 49 -18.65 16.36 0.12
N GLY A 50 -19.46 16.83 -0.81
CA GLY A 50 -19.42 18.24 -1.22
C GLY A 50 -18.04 18.66 -1.73
N ASP A 51 -17.48 19.72 -1.14
CA ASP A 51 -16.14 20.24 -1.47
C ASP A 51 -15.04 19.73 -0.51
N ASN A 52 -15.37 18.83 0.40
CA ASN A 52 -14.40 18.29 1.35
C ASN A 52 -13.25 17.55 0.64
N PRO A 53 -12.04 17.64 1.17
CA PRO A 53 -10.91 16.93 0.61
C PRO A 53 -11.06 15.39 0.74
N VAL A 54 -10.38 14.71 -0.15
CA VAL A 54 -10.20 13.26 -0.09
C VAL A 54 -8.74 12.94 0.21
N LEU A 55 -8.51 11.98 1.10
CA LEU A 55 -7.21 11.37 1.33
C LEU A 55 -7.12 10.09 0.50
N PHE A 56 -6.32 10.13 -0.55
CA PHE A 56 -6.03 8.98 -1.40
C PHE A 56 -4.86 8.19 -0.83
N LEU A 57 -5.04 6.88 -0.65
CA LEU A 57 -3.99 5.97 -0.22
C LEU A 57 -3.49 5.17 -1.42
N VAL A 58 -2.23 5.35 -1.77
CA VAL A 58 -1.52 4.72 -2.89
C VAL A 58 -0.45 3.79 -2.34
N GLY A 59 -0.61 2.49 -2.55
CA GLY A 59 0.28 1.50 -1.96
C GLY A 59 0.06 0.08 -2.48
N ASN A 60 0.65 -0.86 -1.77
CA ASN A 60 0.62 -2.27 -2.11
C ASN A 60 -0.15 -3.12 -1.06
N SER A 61 0.26 -4.37 -0.87
CA SER A 61 -0.41 -5.31 0.05
C SER A 61 -0.39 -4.89 1.51
N THR A 62 0.59 -4.10 1.94
CA THR A 62 0.69 -3.63 3.33
C THR A 62 -0.32 -2.54 3.67
N MET A 63 -0.84 -1.87 2.65
CA MET A 63 -1.84 -0.80 2.77
C MET A 63 -3.24 -1.23 2.31
N ARG A 64 -3.36 -2.24 1.45
CA ARG A 64 -4.60 -2.63 0.76
C ARG A 64 -5.76 -2.92 1.71
N THR A 65 -6.98 -2.71 1.21
CA THR A 65 -8.18 -3.31 1.77
C THR A 65 -8.22 -4.79 1.40
N GLY A 66 -8.18 -5.67 2.39
CA GLY A 66 -8.28 -7.09 2.19
C GLY A 66 -9.69 -7.60 2.43
N THR A 67 -9.99 -8.78 1.89
CA THR A 67 -11.19 -9.55 2.23
C THR A 67 -10.87 -11.04 2.31
N LEU A 68 -11.77 -11.78 2.90
CA LEU A 68 -11.83 -13.23 2.70
C LEU A 68 -12.30 -13.49 1.27
N GLY A 69 -11.74 -14.49 0.63
CA GLY A 69 -11.94 -14.76 -0.78
C GLY A 69 -10.93 -14.04 -1.66
N ASN A 70 -11.03 -14.20 -2.96
CA ASN A 70 -10.14 -13.64 -3.98
C ASN A 70 -8.63 -13.89 -3.79
N GLY A 71 -8.25 -14.96 -3.07
CA GLY A 71 -6.85 -15.32 -2.81
C GLY A 71 -6.12 -14.43 -1.80
N ASN A 72 -6.82 -13.58 -1.06
CA ASN A 72 -6.21 -12.70 -0.06
C ASN A 72 -5.99 -13.36 1.29
N ASN A 73 -6.66 -14.46 1.59
CA ASN A 73 -6.52 -15.21 2.84
C ASN A 73 -6.61 -14.34 4.10
N GLY A 74 -7.48 -13.34 4.12
CA GLY A 74 -7.63 -12.44 5.26
C GLY A 74 -6.50 -11.43 5.44
N GLN A 75 -5.69 -11.17 4.43
CA GLN A 75 -4.65 -10.14 4.50
C GLN A 75 -5.25 -8.74 4.42
N TRP A 76 -5.14 -7.98 5.51
CA TRP A 76 -5.50 -6.57 5.59
C TRP A 76 -4.27 -5.70 5.77
N GLY A 77 -4.15 -4.66 4.95
CA GLY A 77 -3.19 -3.59 5.17
C GLY A 77 -3.75 -2.50 6.09
N TRP A 78 -2.87 -1.65 6.58
CA TRP A 78 -3.23 -0.56 7.49
C TRP A 78 -4.23 0.44 6.87
N GLY A 79 -4.19 0.62 5.57
CA GLY A 79 -5.09 1.54 4.87
C GLY A 79 -6.57 1.19 4.97
N PHE A 80 -6.90 -0.07 5.28
CA PHE A 80 -8.28 -0.47 5.58
C PHE A 80 -8.85 0.24 6.80
N TYR A 81 -8.00 0.50 7.78
CA TYR A 81 -8.38 1.12 9.04
C TYR A 81 -8.18 2.64 9.04
N ALA A 82 -7.50 3.19 8.04
CA ALA A 82 -7.12 4.60 8.02
C ALA A 82 -8.31 5.54 8.19
N GLY A 83 -9.45 5.23 7.57
CA GLY A 83 -10.65 6.05 7.68
C GLY A 83 -11.23 6.19 9.09
N ASP A 84 -10.88 5.28 10.01
CA ASP A 84 -11.37 5.32 11.39
C ASP A 84 -10.72 6.45 12.22
N TYR A 85 -9.64 7.02 11.72
CA TYR A 85 -8.87 8.08 12.39
C TYR A 85 -9.20 9.49 11.89
N PHE A 86 -10.13 9.61 10.96
CA PHE A 86 -10.55 10.88 10.38
C PHE A 86 -12.05 11.12 10.60
N ASP A 87 -12.40 12.38 10.74
CA ASP A 87 -13.81 12.82 10.75
C ASP A 87 -14.35 12.74 9.30
N PRO A 88 -15.29 11.83 9.01
CA PRO A 88 -15.78 11.63 7.64
C PRO A 88 -16.60 12.82 7.11
N ASP A 89 -16.95 13.77 7.96
CA ASP A 89 -17.63 15.00 7.56
C ASP A 89 -16.65 16.13 7.21
N LYS A 90 -15.34 15.90 7.41
CA LYS A 90 -14.27 16.84 7.05
C LYS A 90 -13.37 16.33 5.95
N ILE A 91 -13.07 15.04 5.97
CA ILE A 91 -12.22 14.38 4.99
C ILE A 91 -12.64 12.92 4.82
N THR A 92 -12.71 12.45 3.60
CA THR A 92 -12.95 11.03 3.32
C THR A 92 -11.66 10.33 2.93
N VAL A 93 -11.56 9.03 3.17
CA VAL A 93 -10.38 8.23 2.86
C VAL A 93 -10.70 7.20 1.78
N GLU A 94 -9.96 7.22 0.69
CA GLU A 94 -10.05 6.26 -0.39
C GLU A 94 -8.80 5.41 -0.48
N ASN A 95 -8.95 4.10 -0.28
CA ASN A 95 -7.83 3.17 -0.36
C ASN A 95 -7.73 2.57 -1.77
N HIS A 96 -6.78 3.08 -2.55
CA HIS A 96 -6.48 2.61 -3.91
C HIS A 96 -5.35 1.57 -3.96
N ALA A 97 -4.82 1.16 -2.81
CA ALA A 97 -3.73 0.19 -2.74
C ALA A 97 -4.12 -1.17 -3.33
N LEU A 98 -3.19 -1.78 -4.05
CA LEU A 98 -3.38 -3.11 -4.63
C LEU A 98 -2.18 -4.01 -4.32
N GLY A 99 -2.46 -5.22 -3.84
CA GLY A 99 -1.44 -6.21 -3.52
C GLY A 99 -0.56 -6.58 -4.72
N GLY A 100 0.76 -6.69 -4.47
CA GLY A 100 1.73 -7.06 -5.50
C GLY A 100 2.21 -5.93 -6.39
N THR A 101 1.66 -4.71 -6.27
CA THR A 101 2.12 -3.56 -7.05
C THR A 101 3.43 -2.98 -6.53
N SER A 102 4.25 -2.50 -7.44
CA SER A 102 5.46 -1.71 -7.22
C SER A 102 5.20 -0.24 -7.58
N SER A 103 6.20 0.63 -7.39
CA SER A 103 6.15 2.01 -7.87
C SER A 103 5.87 2.07 -9.39
N ARG A 104 6.58 1.26 -10.17
CA ARG A 104 6.41 1.11 -11.62
C ARG A 104 5.02 0.64 -11.99
N THR A 105 4.58 -0.51 -11.48
CA THR A 105 3.33 -1.12 -11.91
C THR A 105 2.11 -0.35 -11.41
N PHE A 106 2.21 0.29 -10.26
CA PHE A 106 1.15 1.18 -9.80
C PHE A 106 1.05 2.42 -10.71
N TYR A 107 2.19 3.08 -10.99
CA TYR A 107 2.22 4.26 -11.83
C TYR A 107 1.68 3.99 -13.24
N ASN A 108 2.14 2.91 -13.87
CA ASN A 108 1.79 2.63 -15.26
C ASN A 108 0.35 2.11 -15.46
N ARG A 109 -0.22 1.42 -14.44
CA ARG A 109 -1.49 0.68 -14.62
C ARG A 109 -2.66 1.23 -13.83
N LEU A 110 -2.41 1.78 -12.63
CA LEU A 110 -3.48 2.19 -11.72
C LEU A 110 -3.54 3.70 -11.53
N TRP A 111 -2.39 4.33 -11.52
CA TRP A 111 -2.27 5.77 -11.30
C TRP A 111 -3.05 6.63 -12.29
N PRO A 112 -3.11 6.32 -13.59
CA PRO A 112 -3.92 7.11 -14.54
C PRO A 112 -5.38 7.27 -14.14
N ASP A 113 -5.94 6.27 -13.45
CA ASP A 113 -7.33 6.35 -12.97
C ASP A 113 -7.43 7.07 -11.62
N VAL A 114 -6.48 6.86 -10.72
CA VAL A 114 -6.45 7.53 -9.41
C VAL A 114 -6.30 9.05 -9.55
N ILE A 115 -5.36 9.49 -10.37
CA ILE A 115 -5.07 10.93 -10.53
C ILE A 115 -6.23 11.72 -11.16
N LYS A 116 -7.13 11.08 -11.88
CA LYS A 116 -8.34 11.72 -12.42
C LYS A 116 -9.27 12.22 -11.31
N GLY A 117 -9.31 11.53 -10.17
CA GLY A 117 -10.15 11.90 -9.03
C GLY A 117 -9.56 12.97 -8.11
N VAL A 118 -8.25 13.21 -8.22
CA VAL A 118 -7.56 14.19 -7.38
C VAL A 118 -7.93 15.63 -7.80
N ARG A 119 -8.27 16.45 -6.81
CA ARG A 119 -8.64 17.87 -6.96
C ARG A 119 -7.78 18.75 -6.05
N PRO A 120 -7.78 20.07 -6.24
CA PRO A 120 -7.12 20.99 -5.33
C PRO A 120 -7.57 20.78 -3.88
N GLY A 121 -6.60 20.74 -2.96
CA GLY A 121 -6.83 20.50 -1.53
C GLY A 121 -6.87 19.05 -1.10
N ASP A 122 -6.87 18.08 -2.03
CA ASP A 122 -6.78 16.65 -1.69
C ASP A 122 -5.38 16.25 -1.21
N TRP A 123 -5.33 15.15 -0.50
CA TRP A 123 -4.09 14.57 0.01
C TRP A 123 -3.82 13.21 -0.64
N VAL A 124 -2.57 12.91 -0.93
CA VAL A 124 -2.17 11.61 -1.49
C VAL A 124 -1.00 11.05 -0.71
N ILE A 125 -1.22 9.96 0.02
CA ILE A 125 -0.17 9.19 0.69
C ILE A 125 0.34 8.12 -0.26
N ILE A 126 1.67 8.03 -0.42
CA ILE A 126 2.34 7.07 -1.30
C ILE A 126 3.29 6.21 -0.48
N GLU A 127 3.00 4.89 -0.41
CA GLU A 127 3.83 3.86 0.23
C GLU A 127 4.08 2.73 -0.77
N LEU A 128 5.15 2.81 -1.53
CA LEU A 128 5.56 1.82 -2.54
C LEU A 128 7.04 1.48 -2.38
N GLY A 129 7.46 0.29 -2.84
CA GLY A 129 8.84 -0.18 -2.74
C GLY A 129 8.99 -1.66 -2.36
N HIS A 130 8.03 -2.26 -1.65
CA HIS A 130 8.11 -3.68 -1.24
C HIS A 130 8.22 -4.66 -2.40
N ASN A 131 7.76 -4.29 -3.58
CA ASN A 131 7.68 -5.13 -4.77
C ASN A 131 8.56 -4.65 -5.92
N ASP A 132 9.43 -3.71 -5.67
CA ASP A 132 10.25 -3.03 -6.68
C ASP A 132 11.54 -3.76 -7.04
N ASN A 133 11.78 -4.92 -6.43
CA ASN A 133 12.90 -5.80 -6.73
C ASN A 133 12.51 -6.91 -7.72
N GLY A 134 13.51 -7.44 -8.42
CA GLY A 134 13.39 -8.57 -9.34
C GLY A 134 13.71 -8.24 -10.78
N PRO A 135 13.35 -9.12 -11.72
CA PRO A 135 13.57 -8.88 -13.14
C PRO A 135 12.75 -7.69 -13.68
N TYR A 136 13.31 -6.97 -14.62
CA TYR A 136 12.63 -5.86 -15.29
C TYR A 136 11.71 -6.31 -16.41
N ASP A 137 12.01 -7.45 -17.04
CA ASP A 137 11.44 -7.89 -18.32
C ASP A 137 10.72 -9.24 -18.27
N SER A 138 10.64 -9.87 -17.10
CA SER A 138 10.09 -11.22 -16.97
C SER A 138 9.34 -11.45 -15.65
N GLY A 139 8.61 -12.54 -15.57
CA GLY A 139 7.78 -12.88 -14.43
C GLY A 139 6.70 -11.83 -14.20
N ARG A 140 6.68 -11.20 -13.03
CA ARG A 140 5.75 -10.10 -12.77
C ARG A 140 6.18 -8.78 -13.41
N ALA A 141 7.43 -8.68 -13.90
CA ALA A 141 8.01 -7.50 -14.54
C ALA A 141 7.66 -6.18 -13.81
N ARG A 142 7.92 -6.16 -12.51
CA ARG A 142 7.48 -5.06 -11.63
C ARG A 142 8.62 -4.27 -11.00
N ALA A 143 9.86 -4.70 -11.19
CA ALA A 143 11.01 -4.02 -10.61
C ALA A 143 11.18 -2.61 -11.18
N SER A 144 11.55 -1.66 -10.32
CA SER A 144 12.10 -0.36 -10.68
C SER A 144 13.63 -0.41 -10.59
N ILE A 145 14.32 0.48 -11.28
CA ILE A 145 15.78 0.62 -11.13
C ILE A 145 16.05 1.16 -9.72
N PRO A 146 16.98 0.56 -8.95
CA PRO A 146 17.31 1.04 -7.61
C PRO A 146 17.87 2.46 -7.62
N GLY A 147 17.54 3.22 -6.58
CA GLY A 147 18.12 4.54 -6.35
C GLY A 147 17.22 5.71 -6.72
N VAL A 148 17.82 6.90 -6.66
CA VAL A 148 17.14 8.19 -6.84
C VAL A 148 17.54 8.92 -8.12
N GLY A 149 18.38 8.31 -8.95
CA GLY A 149 18.80 8.90 -10.24
C GLY A 149 17.65 9.07 -11.24
N THR A 150 17.98 9.52 -12.44
CA THR A 150 17.04 9.71 -13.56
C THR A 150 17.19 8.65 -14.64
N ASP A 151 17.98 7.61 -14.37
CA ASP A 151 18.25 6.53 -15.32
C ASP A 151 16.97 5.81 -15.74
N SER A 152 16.99 5.30 -16.96
CA SER A 152 15.89 4.51 -17.51
C SER A 152 16.43 3.38 -18.39
N LEU A 153 15.61 2.34 -18.53
CA LEU A 153 15.92 1.15 -19.34
C LEU A 153 14.70 0.78 -20.17
N ASN A 154 14.88 0.65 -21.47
CA ASN A 154 13.83 0.10 -22.34
C ASN A 154 13.86 -1.42 -22.29
N VAL A 155 12.72 -2.03 -22.01
CA VAL A 155 12.57 -3.49 -21.94
C VAL A 155 11.43 -3.94 -22.82
N THR A 156 11.49 -5.20 -23.23
CA THR A 156 10.34 -5.91 -23.81
C THR A 156 9.96 -7.03 -22.83
N ILE A 157 8.73 -6.98 -22.33
CA ILE A 157 8.23 -7.98 -21.37
C ILE A 157 8.15 -9.34 -22.10
N LYS A 158 8.87 -10.34 -21.61
CA LYS A 158 9.00 -11.66 -22.26
C LYS A 158 7.67 -12.38 -22.40
N GLU A 159 6.81 -12.28 -21.38
CA GLU A 159 5.52 -12.99 -21.37
C GLU A 159 4.45 -12.35 -22.27
N THR A 160 4.59 -11.06 -22.60
CA THR A 160 3.53 -10.33 -23.32
C THR A 160 4.00 -9.63 -24.60
N GLY A 161 5.32 -9.49 -24.80
CA GLY A 161 5.90 -8.71 -25.89
C GLY A 161 5.72 -7.19 -25.77
N VAL A 162 5.15 -6.71 -24.66
CA VAL A 162 4.91 -5.27 -24.44
C VAL A 162 6.26 -4.57 -24.22
N LYS A 163 6.48 -3.48 -24.95
CA LYS A 163 7.62 -2.58 -24.75
C LYS A 163 7.30 -1.56 -23.66
N GLU A 164 8.23 -1.37 -22.74
CA GLU A 164 8.06 -0.48 -21.60
C GLU A 164 9.39 0.18 -21.23
N THR A 165 9.35 1.45 -20.81
CA THR A 165 10.49 2.13 -20.20
C THR A 165 10.40 2.01 -18.69
N VAL A 166 11.43 1.41 -18.09
CA VAL A 166 11.60 1.28 -16.65
C VAL A 166 12.45 2.42 -16.15
N TYR A 167 11.99 3.09 -15.10
CA TYR A 167 12.70 4.20 -14.46
C TYR A 167 13.22 3.79 -13.07
N THR A 168 14.04 4.65 -12.48
CA THR A 168 14.43 4.49 -11.08
C THR A 168 13.21 4.63 -10.15
N TYR A 169 13.33 4.03 -8.98
CA TYR A 169 12.34 4.23 -7.91
C TYR A 169 12.11 5.71 -7.62
N GLY A 170 13.21 6.48 -7.52
CA GLY A 170 13.12 7.91 -7.27
C GLY A 170 12.39 8.67 -8.36
N GLU A 171 12.62 8.30 -9.63
CA GLU A 171 11.91 8.94 -10.75
C GLU A 171 10.41 8.63 -10.71
N TYR A 172 9.99 7.42 -10.34
CA TYR A 172 8.56 7.14 -10.12
C TYR A 172 7.98 8.00 -8.99
N MET A 173 8.71 8.16 -7.87
CA MET A 173 8.25 9.04 -6.79
C MET A 173 8.13 10.51 -7.24
N ARG A 174 9.08 11.03 -8.00
CA ARG A 174 8.99 12.39 -8.59
C ARG A 174 7.77 12.54 -9.48
N ARG A 175 7.46 11.54 -10.29
CA ARG A 175 6.29 11.56 -11.18
C ARG A 175 4.99 11.60 -10.41
N PHE A 176 4.83 10.76 -9.38
CA PHE A 176 3.66 10.81 -8.50
C PHE A 176 3.51 12.21 -7.88
N ILE A 177 4.58 12.74 -7.31
CA ILE A 177 4.57 14.06 -6.65
C ILE A 177 4.19 15.16 -7.64
N ARG A 178 4.81 15.19 -8.81
CA ARG A 178 4.54 16.18 -9.86
C ARG A 178 3.09 16.15 -10.29
N ASP A 179 2.55 14.95 -10.53
CA ASP A 179 1.19 14.77 -11.00
C ASP A 179 0.17 15.22 -9.94
N VAL A 180 0.40 14.92 -8.67
CA VAL A 180 -0.44 15.39 -7.55
C VAL A 180 -0.39 16.91 -7.42
N LYS A 181 0.81 17.51 -7.45
CA LYS A 181 0.99 18.96 -7.39
C LYS A 181 0.32 19.66 -8.57
N ALA A 182 0.40 19.09 -9.77
CA ALA A 182 -0.25 19.63 -10.97
C ALA A 182 -1.78 19.66 -10.85
N LYS A 183 -2.36 18.77 -10.00
CA LYS A 183 -3.78 18.78 -9.66
C LYS A 183 -4.13 19.73 -8.49
N GLY A 184 -3.16 20.42 -7.92
CA GLY A 184 -3.34 21.23 -6.71
C GLY A 184 -3.50 20.40 -5.43
N GLY A 185 -3.16 19.11 -5.46
CA GLY A 185 -3.17 18.23 -4.31
C GLY A 185 -1.86 18.25 -3.51
N HIS A 186 -1.87 17.62 -2.35
CA HIS A 186 -0.78 17.56 -1.39
C HIS A 186 -0.20 16.14 -1.30
N PRO A 187 0.94 15.82 -1.94
CA PRO A 187 1.57 14.52 -1.84
C PRO A 187 2.33 14.37 -0.52
N ILE A 188 2.29 13.17 0.06
CA ILE A 188 3.06 12.77 1.23
C ILE A 188 3.74 11.44 0.91
N LEU A 189 5.05 11.34 1.08
CA LEU A 189 5.75 10.07 0.94
C LEU A 189 5.89 9.37 2.30
N PHE A 190 5.65 8.08 2.29
CA PHE A 190 5.89 7.20 3.43
C PHE A 190 7.07 6.28 3.13
N SER A 191 7.87 5.97 4.16
CA SER A 191 8.70 4.78 4.11
C SER A 191 7.84 3.53 4.23
N LEU A 192 8.43 2.36 3.98
CA LEU A 192 7.70 1.11 3.92
C LEU A 192 7.28 0.61 5.30
N THR A 193 6.12 0.02 5.41
CA THR A 193 5.73 -0.80 6.57
C THR A 193 6.82 -1.85 6.85
N PRO A 194 7.27 -2.03 8.11
CA PRO A 194 8.30 -3.03 8.41
C PRO A 194 7.79 -4.45 8.12
N ARG A 195 8.72 -5.33 7.80
CA ARG A 195 8.47 -6.77 7.72
C ARG A 195 8.73 -7.42 9.08
N TYR A 196 8.15 -8.58 9.33
CA TYR A 196 8.53 -9.40 10.48
C TYR A 196 9.90 -10.04 10.21
N ALA A 197 10.91 -9.22 10.26
CA ALA A 197 12.30 -9.62 10.08
C ALA A 197 13.15 -8.87 11.11
N TYR A 198 13.96 -9.62 11.84
CA TYR A 198 14.85 -9.09 12.86
C TYR A 198 16.27 -8.98 12.32
N GLU A 199 17.12 -8.15 12.93
CA GLU A 199 18.52 -7.94 12.52
C GLU A 199 19.29 -9.28 12.49
N ASP A 200 19.07 -10.11 13.53
CA ASP A 200 19.54 -11.48 13.60
C ASP A 200 18.53 -12.37 14.34
N LYS A 201 18.83 -13.67 14.48
CA LYS A 201 17.93 -14.65 15.09
C LYS A 201 17.56 -14.32 16.52
N ASP A 202 18.49 -13.80 17.29
CA ASP A 202 18.31 -13.53 18.72
C ASP A 202 17.97 -12.07 19.01
N SER A 203 18.08 -11.19 18.00
CA SER A 203 17.76 -9.78 18.09
C SER A 203 16.28 -9.53 18.40
N THR A 204 16.01 -8.50 19.16
CA THR A 204 14.67 -7.92 19.34
C THR A 204 14.42 -6.75 18.40
N ILE A 205 15.42 -6.36 17.62
CA ILE A 205 15.41 -5.21 16.73
C ILE A 205 14.91 -5.63 15.36
N ILE A 206 13.85 -5.03 14.91
CA ILE A 206 13.28 -5.24 13.58
C ILE A 206 14.15 -4.56 12.52
N LYS A 207 14.43 -5.26 11.42
CA LYS A 207 15.18 -4.70 10.29
C LYS A 207 14.50 -3.46 9.72
N ARG A 208 15.29 -2.41 9.55
CA ARG A 208 14.85 -1.16 8.92
C ARG A 208 15.12 -1.18 7.41
N VAL A 209 14.37 -0.37 6.67
CA VAL A 209 14.56 -0.15 5.22
C VAL A 209 15.25 1.19 4.93
N ASN A 210 15.97 1.71 5.91
CA ASN A 210 16.61 3.02 5.89
C ASN A 210 17.92 3.09 5.05
N LYS A 211 18.26 2.01 4.36
CA LYS A 211 19.41 1.96 3.43
C LYS A 211 18.99 1.77 1.96
N THR A 212 17.70 1.63 1.72
CA THR A 212 17.13 1.35 0.40
C THR A 212 15.88 2.21 0.15
N PHE A 213 14.74 1.61 -0.16
CA PHE A 213 13.51 2.32 -0.55
C PHE A 213 13.04 3.36 0.49
N GLY A 214 13.21 3.11 1.78
CA GLY A 214 12.90 4.10 2.81
C GLY A 214 13.80 5.32 2.76
N LEU A 215 15.11 5.12 2.53
CA LEU A 215 16.08 6.20 2.33
C LEU A 215 15.76 6.98 1.05
N TRP A 216 15.51 6.27 -0.05
CA TRP A 216 15.22 6.89 -1.35
C TRP A 216 13.92 7.70 -1.31
N ALA A 217 12.88 7.19 -0.65
CA ALA A 217 11.64 7.95 -0.45
C ALA A 217 11.90 9.24 0.31
N LYS A 218 12.70 9.18 1.40
CA LYS A 218 13.10 10.36 2.16
C LYS A 218 13.85 11.37 1.31
N GLN A 219 14.87 10.93 0.57
CA GLN A 219 15.69 11.80 -0.29
C GLN A 219 14.83 12.52 -1.34
N ILE A 220 13.88 11.80 -1.96
CA ILE A 220 12.98 12.43 -2.93
C ILE A 220 11.99 13.39 -2.26
N ALA A 221 11.48 13.07 -1.07
CA ALA A 221 10.61 13.98 -0.35
C ALA A 221 11.33 15.30 0.01
N GLU A 222 12.57 15.21 0.47
CA GLU A 222 13.44 16.36 0.74
C GLU A 222 13.72 17.14 -0.54
N GLU A 223 14.13 16.50 -1.62
CA GLU A 223 14.39 17.11 -2.93
C GLU A 223 13.17 17.86 -3.47
N GLN A 224 11.99 17.24 -3.37
CA GLN A 224 10.75 17.77 -3.92
C GLN A 224 9.99 18.68 -2.95
N ASN A 225 10.55 18.94 -1.77
CA ASN A 225 9.93 19.73 -0.70
C ASN A 225 8.49 19.26 -0.41
N VAL A 226 8.33 17.99 -0.07
CA VAL A 226 7.07 17.38 0.35
C VAL A 226 7.23 16.66 1.69
N PRO A 227 6.17 16.51 2.48
CA PRO A 227 6.23 15.78 3.74
C PRO A 227 6.69 14.33 3.55
N PHE A 228 7.52 13.87 4.50
CA PHE A 228 7.93 12.48 4.63
C PHE A 228 7.57 11.94 6.00
N ILE A 229 7.02 10.73 6.05
CA ILE A 229 6.75 10.01 7.30
C ILE A 229 7.52 8.69 7.29
N ASP A 230 8.42 8.52 8.25
CA ASP A 230 9.15 7.26 8.43
C ASP A 230 8.28 6.21 9.12
N LEU A 231 7.29 5.71 8.40
CA LEU A 231 6.38 4.66 8.87
C LEU A 231 7.14 3.40 9.30
N ASN A 232 8.26 3.10 8.64
CA ASN A 232 9.08 1.93 8.94
C ASN A 232 9.63 2.00 10.36
N ASP A 233 10.32 3.07 10.70
CA ASP A 233 10.94 3.22 12.01
C ASP A 233 9.91 3.41 13.13
N ILE A 234 8.88 4.24 12.88
CA ILE A 234 7.79 4.47 13.85
C ILE A 234 7.10 3.15 14.20
N SER A 235 6.73 2.35 13.20
CA SER A 235 6.05 1.09 13.40
C SER A 235 6.96 0.04 14.03
N ALA A 236 8.22 -0.05 13.56
CA ALA A 236 9.18 -1.01 14.09
C ALA A 236 9.47 -0.76 15.57
N ARG A 237 9.71 0.48 16.00
CA ARG A 237 9.88 0.80 17.43
C ARG A 237 8.67 0.42 18.27
N LYS A 238 7.46 0.60 17.73
CA LYS A 238 6.24 0.20 18.42
C LYS A 238 6.15 -1.31 18.55
N PHE A 239 6.47 -2.05 17.50
CA PHE A 239 6.48 -3.51 17.50
C PHE A 239 7.56 -4.08 18.42
N GLU A 240 8.74 -3.49 18.45
CA GLU A 240 9.82 -3.86 19.38
C GLU A 240 9.38 -3.75 20.84
N LYS A 241 8.62 -2.70 21.20
CA LYS A 241 8.05 -2.55 22.55
C LYS A 241 7.00 -3.63 22.89
N PHE A 242 6.26 -4.12 21.92
CA PHE A 242 5.30 -5.21 22.14
C PHE A 242 5.98 -6.58 22.32
N GLY A 243 7.19 -6.74 21.82
CA GLY A 243 7.99 -7.97 21.89
C GLY A 243 7.55 -9.03 20.88
N LYS A 244 8.49 -9.91 20.50
CA LYS A 244 8.32 -10.94 19.45
C LYS A 244 7.05 -11.76 19.60
N ASN A 245 6.71 -12.17 20.83
CA ASN A 245 5.58 -13.07 21.09
C ASN A 245 4.21 -12.44 20.75
N LYS A 246 4.07 -11.13 20.93
CA LYS A 246 2.84 -10.40 20.57
C LYS A 246 2.86 -9.98 19.11
N VAL A 247 4.01 -9.50 18.65
CA VAL A 247 4.19 -8.93 17.30
C VAL A 247 3.95 -9.96 16.21
N LYS A 248 4.33 -11.23 16.44
CA LYS A 248 4.07 -12.30 15.45
C LYS A 248 2.59 -12.39 15.02
N TYR A 249 1.65 -12.07 15.92
CA TYR A 249 0.22 -12.10 15.61
C TYR A 249 -0.29 -10.83 14.92
N MET A 250 0.51 -9.76 14.90
CA MET A 250 0.18 -8.51 14.21
C MET A 250 0.60 -8.52 12.74
N PHE A 251 1.50 -9.43 12.39
CA PHE A 251 1.86 -9.68 11.01
C PHE A 251 1.09 -10.88 10.48
N TYR A 252 0.87 -10.88 9.21
CA TYR A 252 0.31 -12.00 8.46
C TYR A 252 1.30 -13.18 8.36
N ILE A 253 1.93 -13.55 9.47
CA ILE A 253 3.06 -14.47 9.50
C ILE A 253 2.61 -15.90 9.25
N CYS A 254 1.48 -16.30 9.80
CA CYS A 254 0.96 -17.64 9.59
C CYS A 254 0.74 -17.96 8.11
N LEU A 255 0.72 -16.95 7.27
CA LEU A 255 0.48 -17.06 5.84
C LEU A 255 1.71 -16.75 4.99
N LEU A 256 2.71 -16.06 5.55
CA LEU A 256 3.99 -15.84 4.86
C LEU A 256 4.80 -17.13 4.71
N TYR A 257 4.59 -18.11 5.59
CA TYR A 257 5.21 -19.44 5.47
C TYR A 257 4.46 -20.39 4.53
N THR A 258 3.21 -20.12 4.24
CA THR A 258 2.35 -20.98 3.40
C THR A 258 2.00 -20.37 2.06
N SER A 259 2.21 -19.08 1.88
CA SER A 259 2.21 -18.49 0.55
C SER A 259 3.59 -18.73 -0.05
N PRO A 260 3.77 -19.67 -0.97
CA PRO A 260 4.93 -19.64 -1.80
C PRO A 260 4.92 -18.26 -2.46
N SER A 261 5.88 -17.42 -2.09
CA SER A 261 6.27 -16.35 -3.00
C SER A 261 6.48 -17.05 -4.32
N PRO A 262 5.70 -16.78 -5.36
CA PRO A 262 6.00 -17.37 -6.64
C PRO A 262 7.43 -16.95 -6.95
N ARG A 263 8.30 -17.96 -7.00
CA ARG A 263 9.69 -17.81 -7.40
C ARG A 263 9.76 -17.28 -8.81
#